data_2012d85806341c900b2f24345e813ed5
#
_entry.id   2012d85806341c900b2f24345e813ed5
#
_cell.length_a   1.000
_cell.length_b   1.000
_cell.length_c   1.000
_cell.angle_alpha   90.00
_cell.angle_beta   90.00
_cell.angle_gamma   90.00
#
_symmetry.space_group_name_H-M   'P 1'
#
loop_
_entity.id
_entity.type
_entity.pdbx_description
1 polymer ?
#
loop_
_entity_poly.entity_id
_entity_poly.type
_entity_poly.pdbx_seq_one_letter_code
_entity_poly.pdbx_strand_id
1 'polypeptide(L)'
;VVAIFFVGWILMYATRTIFNPVMGVIGEQFGLSNTQLGLANSIFFLTYAVAQIPFGMIGDKIGRKLVIAVGFIVLAISTYFSGLATTFVMFLVIRAIAGIGQGAYYGPQYALSTEAIPASKRTIGNAIINSGMAFGTSGGYLLSSKLVLENGEHWSKPFFIMAIPTFIVGILFYTILKEKVIRPGEEAARAAAEEGPQEKISLKEIFSNRNLLAAFILCFTSIYANFVIITWLPQFLIAERGFTGASVGFISSLVPWASIPGALIFARLNDKTGATKKLVFTLV
;
A
#
# COMPACT_ATOMS: atom_id res chain seq x y z
N VAL A 1 -6.12 -12.20 14.31
CA VAL A 1 -5.56 -12.12 12.96
C VAL A 1 -6.10 -10.91 12.21
N VAL A 2 -7.43 -10.73 12.06
CA VAL A 2 -8.00 -9.59 11.33
C VAL A 2 -7.52 -8.24 11.88
N ALA A 3 -7.59 -8.03 13.20
CA ALA A 3 -7.19 -6.77 13.83
C ALA A 3 -5.72 -6.41 13.57
N ILE A 4 -4.80 -7.37 13.66
CA ILE A 4 -3.38 -7.07 13.46
C ILE A 4 -3.07 -6.76 11.99
N PHE A 5 -3.73 -7.42 11.03
CA PHE A 5 -3.58 -7.09 9.61
C PHE A 5 -4.25 -5.76 9.25
N PHE A 6 -5.37 -5.43 9.88
CA PHE A 6 -5.98 -4.10 9.75
C PHE A 6 -5.01 -2.99 10.20
N VAL A 7 -4.40 -3.15 11.40
CA VAL A 7 -3.38 -2.22 11.90
C VAL A 7 -2.16 -2.19 10.99
N GLY A 8 -1.74 -3.33 10.46
CA GLY A 8 -0.68 -3.42 9.46
C GLY A 8 -0.94 -2.55 8.24
N TRP A 9 -2.14 -2.61 7.67
CA TRP A 9 -2.52 -1.76 6.54
C TRP A 9 -2.57 -0.27 6.91
N ILE A 10 -3.05 0.07 8.12
CA ILE A 10 -3.02 1.46 8.61
C ILE A 10 -1.57 1.97 8.59
N LEU A 11 -0.65 1.25 9.21
CA LEU A 11 0.74 1.70 9.33
C LEU A 11 1.47 1.74 7.99
N MET A 12 1.21 0.75 7.12
CA MET A 12 1.78 0.73 5.78
C MET A 12 1.38 1.96 4.96
N TYR A 13 0.09 2.27 4.94
CA TYR A 13 -0.39 3.41 4.17
C TYR A 13 -0.06 4.75 4.84
N ALA A 14 -0.08 4.83 6.16
CA ALA A 14 0.34 6.02 6.87
C ALA A 14 1.82 6.34 6.61
N THR A 15 2.74 5.37 6.76
CA THR A 15 4.18 5.58 6.46
C THR A 15 4.45 5.95 5.01
N ARG A 16 3.61 5.50 4.08
CA ARG A 16 3.67 5.88 2.66
C ARG A 16 3.25 7.33 2.44
N THR A 17 2.17 7.76 3.09
CA THR A 17 1.48 9.03 2.79
C THR A 17 1.94 10.21 3.63
N ILE A 18 2.67 10.01 4.75
CA ILE A 18 3.24 11.11 5.53
C ILE A 18 4.18 12.01 4.71
N PHE A 19 4.79 11.50 3.64
CA PHE A 19 5.67 12.25 2.74
C PHE A 19 4.91 13.27 1.89
N ASN A 20 3.70 12.94 1.42
CA ASN A 20 3.02 13.70 0.38
C ASN A 20 2.68 15.16 0.79
N PRO A 21 2.13 15.46 2.00
CA PRO A 21 1.88 16.84 2.40
C PRO A 21 3.14 17.67 2.59
N VAL A 22 4.27 17.02 2.91
CA VAL A 22 5.54 17.71 3.22
C VAL A 22 6.52 17.72 2.05
N MET A 23 6.12 17.20 0.88
CA MET A 23 6.97 17.17 -0.32
C MET A 23 7.53 18.55 -0.66
N GLY A 24 6.71 19.60 -0.63
CA GLY A 24 7.14 20.96 -0.91
C GLY A 24 8.20 21.45 0.06
N VAL A 25 7.98 21.24 1.36
CA VAL A 25 8.95 21.62 2.41
C VAL A 25 10.30 20.91 2.23
N ILE A 26 10.27 19.61 1.91
CA ILE A 26 11.48 18.84 1.60
C ILE A 26 12.13 19.35 0.31
N GLY A 27 11.31 19.71 -0.69
CA GLY A 27 11.76 20.28 -1.94
C GLY A 27 12.51 21.61 -1.75
N GLU A 28 11.99 22.51 -0.94
CA GLU A 28 12.62 23.77 -0.59
C GLU A 28 13.93 23.55 0.17
N GLN A 29 13.96 22.66 1.15
CA GLN A 29 15.17 22.39 1.94
C GLN A 29 16.32 21.83 1.12
N PHE A 30 16.04 20.94 0.18
CA PHE A 30 17.08 20.30 -0.65
C PHE A 30 17.24 20.94 -2.04
N GLY A 31 16.50 22.00 -2.36
CA GLY A 31 16.54 22.67 -3.66
C GLY A 31 16.05 21.76 -4.81
N LEU A 32 14.96 21.00 -4.61
CA LEU A 32 14.50 19.98 -5.55
C LEU A 32 13.39 20.49 -6.48
N SER A 33 13.46 20.04 -7.72
CA SER A 33 12.37 20.18 -8.67
C SER A 33 11.21 19.21 -8.38
N ASN A 34 10.02 19.50 -8.91
CA ASN A 34 8.87 18.59 -8.82
C ASN A 34 9.16 17.20 -9.42
N THR A 35 9.99 17.13 -10.46
CA THR A 35 10.44 15.87 -11.05
C THR A 35 11.26 15.03 -10.07
N GLN A 36 12.15 15.65 -9.31
CA GLN A 36 12.95 14.97 -8.29
C GLN A 36 12.09 14.51 -7.11
N LEU A 37 11.11 15.30 -6.70
CA LEU A 37 10.14 14.90 -5.68
C LEU A 37 9.29 13.70 -6.15
N GLY A 38 8.84 13.72 -7.40
CA GLY A 38 8.17 12.59 -8.03
C GLY A 38 9.05 11.33 -8.09
N LEU A 39 10.35 11.50 -8.35
CA LEU A 39 11.32 10.40 -8.35
C LEU A 39 11.41 9.71 -6.97
N ALA A 40 11.32 10.46 -5.87
CA ALA A 40 11.34 9.89 -4.52
C ALA A 40 10.15 8.96 -4.25
N ASN A 41 8.98 9.25 -4.81
CA ASN A 41 7.84 8.32 -4.77
C ASN A 41 8.00 7.18 -5.78
N SER A 42 8.48 7.46 -6.98
CA SER A 42 8.66 6.46 -8.03
C SER A 42 9.63 5.36 -7.64
N ILE A 43 10.77 5.70 -7.05
CA ILE A 43 11.75 4.70 -6.60
C ILE A 43 11.19 3.80 -5.50
N PHE A 44 10.42 4.37 -4.57
CA PHE A 44 9.73 3.60 -3.54
C PHE A 44 8.74 2.59 -4.16
N PHE A 45 7.89 3.03 -5.10
CA PHE A 45 6.92 2.14 -5.73
C PHE A 45 7.56 1.10 -6.64
N LEU A 46 8.65 1.46 -7.34
CA LEU A 46 9.41 0.52 -8.16
C LEU A 46 9.99 -0.61 -7.31
N THR A 47 10.68 -0.27 -6.24
CA THR A 47 11.29 -1.28 -5.36
C THR A 47 10.24 -2.10 -4.62
N TYR A 48 9.12 -1.49 -4.23
CA TYR A 48 7.95 -2.18 -3.70
C TYR A 48 7.40 -3.22 -4.67
N ALA A 49 7.16 -2.82 -5.93
CA ALA A 49 6.60 -3.72 -6.94
C ALA A 49 7.54 -4.90 -7.26
N VAL A 50 8.83 -4.61 -7.43
CA VAL A 50 9.85 -5.65 -7.71
C VAL A 50 10.00 -6.62 -6.53
N ALA A 51 9.94 -6.11 -5.30
CA ALA A 51 10.14 -6.93 -4.09
C ALA A 51 8.96 -7.87 -3.78
N GLN A 52 7.74 -7.58 -4.24
CA GLN A 52 6.55 -8.39 -3.92
C GLN A 52 6.67 -9.84 -4.36
N ILE A 53 7.16 -10.09 -5.58
CA ILE A 53 7.29 -11.46 -6.14
C ILE A 53 8.33 -12.27 -5.36
N PRO A 54 9.59 -11.80 -5.18
CA PRO A 54 10.57 -12.51 -4.38
C PRO A 54 10.11 -12.79 -2.95
N PHE A 55 9.50 -11.82 -2.28
CA PHE A 55 9.04 -12.03 -0.89
C PHE A 55 7.86 -12.97 -0.78
N GLY A 56 6.97 -13.03 -1.78
CA GLY A 56 5.98 -14.09 -1.85
C GLY A 56 6.63 -15.47 -1.87
N MET A 57 7.56 -15.69 -2.80
CA MET A 57 8.29 -16.96 -2.93
C MET A 57 9.14 -17.32 -1.70
N ILE A 58 9.79 -16.33 -1.09
CA ILE A 58 10.57 -16.53 0.14
C ILE A 58 9.64 -16.89 1.29
N GLY A 59 8.49 -16.21 1.42
CA GLY A 59 7.50 -16.46 2.45
C GLY A 59 6.97 -17.90 2.42
N ASP A 60 6.76 -18.45 1.24
CA ASP A 60 6.33 -19.84 1.08
C ASP A 60 7.41 -20.85 1.52
N LYS A 61 8.69 -20.48 1.48
CA LYS A 61 9.82 -21.36 1.87
C LYS A 61 10.20 -21.27 3.35
N ILE A 62 10.29 -20.04 3.89
CA ILE A 62 10.82 -19.82 5.25
C ILE A 62 9.75 -19.41 6.26
N GLY A 63 8.52 -19.22 5.82
CA GLY A 63 7.39 -18.78 6.62
C GLY A 63 7.00 -17.33 6.34
N ARG A 64 5.70 -17.14 6.07
CA ARG A 64 5.11 -15.85 5.68
C ARG A 64 5.14 -14.83 6.82
N LYS A 65 4.92 -15.29 8.08
CA LYS A 65 4.96 -14.40 9.24
C LYS A 65 6.34 -13.79 9.48
N LEU A 66 7.42 -14.55 9.22
CA LEU A 66 8.79 -14.05 9.36
C LEU A 66 9.07 -12.98 8.31
N VAL A 67 8.65 -13.21 7.06
CA VAL A 67 8.81 -12.25 5.96
C VAL A 67 8.07 -10.95 6.26
N ILE A 68 6.82 -11.02 6.73
CA ILE A 68 6.05 -9.83 7.14
C ILE A 68 6.76 -9.07 8.27
N ALA A 69 7.18 -9.78 9.32
CA ALA A 69 7.81 -9.16 10.47
C ALA A 69 9.11 -8.44 10.11
N VAL A 70 9.99 -9.11 9.35
CA VAL A 70 11.24 -8.51 8.86
C VAL A 70 10.96 -7.33 7.94
N GLY A 71 10.00 -7.46 7.01
CA GLY A 71 9.60 -6.38 6.12
C GLY A 71 9.12 -5.13 6.88
N PHE A 72 8.33 -5.31 7.94
CA PHE A 72 7.87 -4.20 8.80
C PHE A 72 9.01 -3.57 9.60
N ILE A 73 9.96 -4.36 10.10
CA ILE A 73 11.15 -3.85 10.78
C ILE A 73 12.01 -3.02 9.81
N VAL A 74 12.24 -3.52 8.59
CA VAL A 74 12.96 -2.78 7.54
C VAL A 74 12.22 -1.49 7.20
N LEU A 75 10.89 -1.54 7.02
CA LEU A 75 10.06 -0.36 6.77
C LEU A 75 10.17 0.66 7.90
N ALA A 76 10.10 0.23 9.16
CA ALA A 76 10.19 1.11 10.33
C ALA A 76 11.55 1.80 10.42
N ILE A 77 12.63 1.03 10.28
CA ILE A 77 14.01 1.54 10.29
C ILE A 77 14.20 2.54 9.15
N SER A 78 13.78 2.18 7.94
CA SER A 78 13.87 3.07 6.78
C SER A 78 13.03 4.34 6.96
N THR A 79 11.84 4.22 7.56
CA THR A 79 11.00 5.39 7.86
C THR A 79 11.72 6.32 8.84
N TYR A 80 12.32 5.80 9.89
CA TYR A 80 13.11 6.58 10.85
C TYR A 80 14.28 7.29 10.15
N PHE A 81 15.08 6.56 9.37
CA PHE A 81 16.22 7.13 8.65
C PHE A 81 15.81 8.11 7.56
N SER A 82 14.60 8.00 6.99
CA SER A 82 14.08 9.02 6.07
C SER A 82 13.99 10.39 6.75
N GLY A 83 13.63 10.44 8.04
CA GLY A 83 13.61 11.67 8.82
C GLY A 83 15.01 12.21 9.16
N LEU A 84 16.06 11.39 9.07
CA LEU A 84 17.46 11.79 9.30
C LEU A 84 18.22 12.14 8.02
N ALA A 85 17.57 12.07 6.84
CA ALA A 85 18.24 12.32 5.58
C ALA A 85 18.73 13.77 5.49
N THR A 86 20.02 13.92 5.22
CA THR A 86 20.69 15.24 5.05
C THR A 86 20.91 15.58 3.57
N THR A 87 20.78 14.61 2.68
CA THR A 87 20.91 14.79 1.24
C THR A 87 19.77 14.09 0.50
N PHE A 88 19.45 14.59 -0.69
CA PHE A 88 18.42 13.97 -1.53
C PHE A 88 18.79 12.54 -1.93
N VAL A 89 20.05 12.26 -2.23
CA VAL A 89 20.49 10.90 -2.59
C VAL A 89 20.29 9.94 -1.42
N MET A 90 20.67 10.35 -0.21
CA MET A 90 20.40 9.57 1.01
C MET A 90 18.90 9.29 1.17
N PHE A 91 18.06 10.31 0.99
CA PHE A 91 16.61 10.16 1.06
C PHE A 91 16.09 9.16 0.02
N LEU A 92 16.55 9.22 -1.25
CA LEU A 92 16.18 8.28 -2.31
C LEU A 92 16.55 6.84 -1.98
N VAL A 93 17.77 6.60 -1.52
CA VAL A 93 18.23 5.25 -1.15
C VAL A 93 17.38 4.69 -0.03
N ILE A 94 17.11 5.50 1.00
CA ILE A 94 16.27 5.07 2.12
C ILE A 94 14.83 4.80 1.67
N ARG A 95 14.28 5.62 0.78
CA ARG A 95 12.95 5.39 0.18
C ARG A 95 12.90 4.08 -0.63
N ALA A 96 13.96 3.76 -1.36
CA ALA A 96 14.08 2.46 -2.05
C ALA A 96 14.05 1.28 -1.08
N ILE A 97 14.82 1.37 0.03
CA ILE A 97 14.84 0.32 1.07
C ILE A 97 13.46 0.22 1.75
N ALA A 98 12.80 1.35 2.02
CA ALA A 98 11.44 1.34 2.56
C ALA A 98 10.44 0.64 1.63
N GLY A 99 10.55 0.85 0.31
CA GLY A 99 9.76 0.13 -0.70
C GLY A 99 9.99 -1.38 -0.65
N ILE A 100 11.24 -1.82 -0.55
CA ILE A 100 11.59 -3.24 -0.38
C ILE A 100 10.90 -3.81 0.87
N GLY A 101 11.05 -3.15 2.03
CA GLY A 101 10.40 -3.60 3.27
C GLY A 101 8.88 -3.71 3.15
N GLN A 102 8.26 -2.76 2.48
CA GLN A 102 6.81 -2.76 2.27
C GLN A 102 6.35 -3.87 1.31
N GLY A 103 7.18 -4.26 0.33
CA GLY A 103 6.89 -5.35 -0.61
C GLY A 103 6.71 -6.72 0.04
N ALA A 104 7.26 -6.90 1.24
CA ALA A 104 7.14 -8.13 2.02
C ALA A 104 5.75 -8.39 2.63
N TYR A 105 4.82 -7.43 2.55
CA TYR A 105 3.55 -7.54 3.27
C TYR A 105 2.41 -8.11 2.44
N TYR A 106 2.18 -7.59 1.24
CA TYR A 106 0.94 -7.81 0.47
C TYR A 106 0.63 -9.30 0.24
N GLY A 107 1.50 -10.01 -0.43
CA GLY A 107 1.30 -11.43 -0.77
C GLY A 107 1.18 -12.33 0.48
N PRO A 108 2.17 -12.33 1.36
CA PRO A 108 2.14 -13.12 2.58
C PRO A 108 0.95 -12.82 3.50
N GLN A 109 0.49 -11.56 3.58
CA GLN A 109 -0.67 -11.16 4.38
C GLN A 109 -1.95 -11.80 3.83
N TYR A 110 -2.17 -11.72 2.50
CA TYR A 110 -3.36 -12.32 1.89
C TYR A 110 -3.40 -13.83 2.07
N ALA A 111 -2.28 -14.51 1.93
CA ALA A 111 -2.19 -15.95 2.14
C ALA A 111 -2.54 -16.30 3.59
N LEU A 112 -1.91 -15.65 4.59
CA LEU A 112 -2.19 -15.90 6.01
C LEU A 112 -3.63 -15.53 6.39
N SER A 113 -4.20 -14.46 5.83
CA SER A 113 -5.59 -14.10 6.11
C SER A 113 -6.57 -15.14 5.55
N THR A 114 -6.30 -15.67 4.37
CA THR A 114 -7.12 -16.70 3.72
C THR A 114 -7.10 -18.01 4.50
N GLU A 115 -5.97 -18.38 5.07
CA GLU A 115 -5.83 -19.57 5.92
C GLU A 115 -6.50 -19.39 7.29
N ALA A 116 -6.35 -18.22 7.90
CA ALA A 116 -6.81 -17.97 9.26
C ALA A 116 -8.30 -17.60 9.36
N ILE A 117 -8.91 -17.11 8.28
CA ILE A 117 -10.32 -16.68 8.29
C ILE A 117 -11.19 -17.78 7.67
N PRO A 118 -12.22 -18.28 8.39
CA PRO A 118 -13.16 -19.26 7.85
C PRO A 118 -13.77 -18.81 6.52
N ALA A 119 -13.95 -19.73 5.57
CA ALA A 119 -14.43 -19.45 4.22
C ALA A 119 -15.71 -18.58 4.19
N SER A 120 -16.67 -18.85 5.09
CA SER A 120 -17.92 -18.09 5.20
C SER A 120 -17.76 -16.63 5.63
N LYS A 121 -16.60 -16.26 6.21
CA LYS A 121 -16.30 -14.89 6.73
C LYS A 121 -15.15 -14.20 6.01
N ARG A 122 -14.53 -14.85 5.00
CA ARG A 122 -13.35 -14.30 4.31
C ARG A 122 -13.61 -12.96 3.64
N THR A 123 -14.74 -12.81 2.96
CA THR A 123 -15.11 -11.56 2.28
C THR A 123 -15.20 -10.40 3.26
N ILE A 124 -15.91 -10.57 4.36
CA ILE A 124 -16.05 -9.53 5.39
C ILE A 124 -14.71 -9.28 6.10
N GLY A 125 -13.99 -10.36 6.46
CA GLY A 125 -12.68 -10.24 7.10
C GLY A 125 -11.67 -9.47 6.25
N ASN A 126 -11.57 -9.78 4.96
CA ASN A 126 -10.69 -9.07 4.04
C ASN A 126 -11.16 -7.62 3.78
N ALA A 127 -12.47 -7.36 3.75
CA ALA A 127 -12.98 -6.00 3.64
C ALA A 127 -12.58 -5.14 4.85
N ILE A 128 -12.67 -5.70 6.07
CA ILE A 128 -12.21 -5.01 7.29
C ILE A 128 -10.69 -4.78 7.22
N ILE A 129 -9.91 -5.79 6.87
CA ILE A 129 -8.45 -5.66 6.76
C ILE A 129 -8.10 -4.55 5.76
N ASN A 130 -8.70 -4.56 4.59
CA ASN A 130 -8.40 -3.60 3.51
C ASN A 130 -8.87 -2.18 3.83
N SER A 131 -9.92 -2.00 4.64
CA SER A 131 -10.34 -0.66 5.08
C SER A 131 -9.24 0.08 5.83
N GLY A 132 -8.28 -0.63 6.43
CA GLY A 132 -7.07 -0.07 7.03
C GLY A 132 -6.28 0.84 6.08
N MET A 133 -6.33 0.60 4.76
CA MET A 133 -5.67 1.46 3.77
C MET A 133 -6.22 2.90 3.80
N ALA A 134 -7.55 3.07 3.88
CA ALA A 134 -8.18 4.38 3.94
C ALA A 134 -7.83 5.10 5.24
N PHE A 135 -7.89 4.40 6.37
CA PHE A 135 -7.48 4.95 7.67
C PHE A 135 -6.01 5.36 7.68
N GLY A 136 -5.13 4.53 7.12
CA GLY A 136 -3.69 4.81 7.04
C GLY A 136 -3.38 6.01 6.16
N THR A 137 -3.95 6.06 4.95
CA THR A 137 -3.79 7.19 4.02
C THR A 137 -4.23 8.50 4.68
N SER A 138 -5.43 8.52 5.25
CA SER A 138 -5.98 9.69 5.93
C SER A 138 -5.15 10.07 7.16
N GLY A 139 -4.76 9.10 7.98
CA GLY A 139 -3.92 9.32 9.15
C GLY A 139 -2.56 9.92 8.80
N GLY A 140 -1.92 9.45 7.74
CA GLY A 140 -0.66 10.00 7.25
C GLY A 140 -0.78 11.46 6.79
N TYR A 141 -1.81 11.78 6.03
CA TYR A 141 -2.08 13.16 5.62
C TYR A 141 -2.34 14.09 6.80
N LEU A 142 -3.25 13.70 7.69
CA LEU A 142 -3.62 14.52 8.86
C LEU A 142 -2.41 14.74 9.78
N LEU A 143 -1.63 13.68 10.05
CA LEU A 143 -0.45 13.75 10.89
C LEU A 143 0.57 14.76 10.35
N SER A 144 0.96 14.61 9.08
CA SER A 144 1.98 15.47 8.47
C SER A 144 1.50 16.91 8.31
N SER A 145 0.25 17.11 7.86
CA SER A 145 -0.30 18.45 7.70
C SER A 145 -0.46 19.17 9.03
N LYS A 146 -0.90 18.47 10.08
CA LYS A 146 -1.05 19.05 11.42
C LYS A 146 0.29 19.43 12.03
N LEU A 147 1.28 18.52 11.98
CA LEU A 147 2.57 18.77 12.61
C LEU A 147 3.41 19.79 11.85
N VAL A 148 3.49 19.66 10.53
CA VAL A 148 4.44 20.43 9.73
C VAL A 148 3.80 21.69 9.18
N LEU A 149 2.63 21.57 8.51
CA LEU A 149 2.03 22.71 7.82
C LEU A 149 1.27 23.66 8.74
N GLU A 150 0.72 23.17 9.87
CA GLU A 150 -0.01 23.98 10.82
C GLU A 150 0.86 24.40 12.01
N ASN A 151 1.54 23.43 12.66
CA ASN A 151 2.33 23.71 13.85
C ASN A 151 3.75 24.20 13.53
N GLY A 152 4.20 24.19 12.27
CA GLY A 152 5.53 24.60 11.87
C GLY A 152 6.66 23.68 12.34
N GLU A 153 6.34 22.43 12.67
CA GLU A 153 7.35 21.45 13.09
C GLU A 153 8.23 21.01 11.93
N HIS A 154 9.42 20.51 12.23
CA HIS A 154 10.33 20.00 11.20
C HIS A 154 9.71 18.82 10.45
N TRP A 155 9.87 18.76 9.13
CA TRP A 155 9.27 17.74 8.27
C TRP A 155 9.65 16.30 8.62
N SER A 156 10.75 16.08 9.35
CA SER A 156 11.17 14.76 9.84
C SER A 156 10.29 14.19 10.94
N LYS A 157 9.57 15.02 11.68
CA LYS A 157 8.82 14.60 12.87
C LYS A 157 7.75 13.54 12.59
N PRO A 158 6.94 13.63 11.54
CA PRO A 158 6.00 12.58 11.15
C PRO A 158 6.69 11.23 10.90
N PHE A 159 7.88 11.23 10.32
CA PHE A 159 8.64 10.01 10.04
C PHE A 159 9.08 9.32 11.34
N PHE A 160 9.59 10.07 12.31
CA PHE A 160 9.98 9.53 13.61
C PHE A 160 8.78 8.96 14.37
N ILE A 161 7.67 9.69 14.39
CA ILE A 161 6.43 9.26 15.07
C ILE A 161 5.90 7.96 14.44
N MET A 162 5.90 7.84 13.13
CA MET A 162 5.38 6.66 12.45
C MET A 162 6.32 5.46 12.49
N ALA A 163 7.62 5.67 12.64
CA ALA A 163 8.60 4.59 12.75
C ALA A 163 8.36 3.72 13.99
N ILE A 164 8.04 4.32 15.13
CA ILE A 164 7.87 3.62 16.41
C ILE A 164 6.74 2.58 16.36
N PRO A 165 5.47 2.95 16.05
CA PRO A 165 4.38 1.97 16.01
C PRO A 165 4.59 0.93 14.90
N THR A 166 5.24 1.30 13.78
CA THR A 166 5.55 0.38 12.70
C THR A 166 6.55 -0.69 13.16
N PHE A 167 7.57 -0.29 13.93
CA PHE A 167 8.53 -1.23 14.52
C PHE A 167 7.86 -2.18 15.52
N ILE A 168 7.04 -1.64 16.41
CA ILE A 168 6.31 -2.43 17.41
C ILE A 168 5.42 -3.47 16.72
N VAL A 169 4.66 -3.07 15.70
CA VAL A 169 3.78 -3.98 14.96
C VAL A 169 4.59 -5.02 14.18
N GLY A 170 5.76 -4.67 13.67
CA GLY A 170 6.70 -5.64 13.09
C GLY A 170 7.03 -6.79 14.06
N ILE A 171 7.33 -6.48 15.32
CA ILE A 171 7.56 -7.47 16.38
C ILE A 171 6.27 -8.24 16.70
N LEU A 172 5.13 -7.54 16.77
CA LEU A 172 3.84 -8.18 17.06
C LEU A 172 3.42 -9.17 15.97
N PHE A 173 3.74 -8.91 14.70
CA PHE A 173 3.51 -9.90 13.64
C PHE A 173 4.25 -11.21 13.90
N TYR A 174 5.49 -11.13 14.35
CA TYR A 174 6.26 -12.34 14.68
C TYR A 174 5.71 -13.09 15.90
N THR A 175 5.25 -12.39 16.93
CA THR A 175 4.82 -12.99 18.19
C THR A 175 3.37 -13.47 18.17
N ILE A 176 2.45 -12.72 17.52
CA ILE A 176 1.00 -13.01 17.57
C ILE A 176 0.57 -13.94 16.45
N LEU A 177 1.15 -13.82 15.24
CA LEU A 177 0.74 -14.66 14.13
C LEU A 177 1.17 -16.11 14.36
N LYS A 178 0.20 -16.99 14.27
CA LYS A 178 0.43 -18.44 14.26
C LYS A 178 0.36 -18.92 12.82
N GLU A 179 1.45 -19.46 12.32
CA GLU A 179 1.57 -20.02 11.00
C GLU A 179 1.92 -21.50 11.09
N LYS A 180 1.23 -22.31 10.31
CA LYS A 180 1.68 -23.67 10.00
C LYS A 180 2.56 -23.57 8.75
N VAL A 181 3.86 -23.70 8.90
CA VAL A 181 4.76 -23.77 7.74
C VAL A 181 4.46 -25.05 6.98
N ILE A 182 3.80 -24.94 5.85
CA ILE A 182 3.54 -26.06 4.94
C ILE A 182 4.79 -26.19 4.07
N ARG A 183 5.41 -27.37 4.06
CA ARG A 183 6.63 -27.58 3.27
C ARG A 183 6.32 -27.51 1.78
N PRO A 184 7.26 -26.98 0.95
CA PRO A 184 7.12 -27.03 -0.51
C PRO A 184 6.92 -28.50 -0.94
N GLY A 185 5.80 -28.82 -1.52
CA GLY A 185 5.40 -30.19 -1.86
C GLY A 185 4.08 -30.61 -1.20
N GLU A 186 3.82 -30.25 0.05
CA GLU A 186 2.52 -30.47 0.69
C GLU A 186 1.46 -29.50 0.16
N GLU A 187 1.84 -28.28 -0.17
CA GLU A 187 0.94 -27.29 -0.78
C GLU A 187 0.61 -27.67 -2.22
N ALA A 188 1.59 -28.15 -2.99
CA ALA A 188 1.37 -28.68 -4.32
C ALA A 188 0.51 -29.97 -4.30
N ALA A 189 0.72 -30.83 -3.32
CA ALA A 189 -0.09 -32.04 -3.14
C ALA A 189 -1.53 -31.71 -2.70
N ARG A 190 -1.72 -30.64 -1.90
CA ARG A 190 -3.03 -30.19 -1.45
C ARG A 190 -3.78 -29.44 -2.55
N ALA A 191 -3.11 -28.59 -3.31
CA ALA A 191 -3.65 -27.94 -4.49
C ALA A 191 -4.03 -28.96 -5.58
N ALA A 192 -3.18 -29.97 -5.81
CA ALA A 192 -3.47 -31.06 -6.74
C ALA A 192 -4.62 -31.97 -6.27
N ALA A 193 -4.91 -32.03 -4.98
CA ALA A 193 -6.03 -32.76 -4.42
C ALA A 193 -7.36 -31.97 -4.45
N GLU A 194 -7.30 -30.65 -4.43
CA GLU A 194 -8.45 -29.75 -4.46
C GLU A 194 -8.79 -29.26 -5.88
N GLU A 195 -7.84 -29.22 -6.78
CA GLU A 195 -7.99 -28.76 -8.19
C GLU A 195 -7.58 -29.93 -9.10
N GLY A 196 -8.48 -30.31 -10.02
CA GLY A 196 -8.13 -31.24 -11.10
C GLY A 196 -6.93 -30.74 -11.93
N PRO A 197 -6.48 -31.47 -12.97
CA PRO A 197 -5.26 -31.14 -13.69
C PRO A 197 -5.25 -29.68 -14.17
N GLN A 198 -4.38 -28.86 -13.57
CA GLN A 198 -4.22 -27.47 -13.96
C GLN A 198 -3.63 -27.41 -15.37
N GLU A 199 -4.37 -26.89 -16.32
CA GLU A 199 -3.82 -26.52 -17.63
C GLU A 199 -2.75 -25.45 -17.42
N LYS A 200 -1.52 -25.75 -17.84
CA LYS A 200 -0.42 -24.77 -17.83
C LYS A 200 -0.71 -23.69 -18.88
N ILE A 201 -1.38 -22.63 -18.46
CA ILE A 201 -1.66 -21.47 -19.32
C ILE A 201 -0.32 -20.80 -19.67
N SER A 202 -0.01 -20.73 -20.96
CA SER A 202 1.18 -20.05 -21.46
C SER A 202 1.04 -18.52 -21.30
N LEU A 203 2.13 -17.82 -20.94
CA LEU A 203 2.16 -16.35 -20.95
C LEU A 203 1.71 -15.79 -22.29
N LYS A 204 2.06 -16.47 -23.40
CA LYS A 204 1.62 -16.07 -24.75
C LYS A 204 0.10 -16.09 -24.90
N GLU A 205 -0.58 -17.07 -24.33
CA GLU A 205 -2.06 -17.16 -24.34
C GLU A 205 -2.70 -16.04 -23.54
N ILE A 206 -2.12 -15.69 -22.37
CA ILE A 206 -2.57 -14.58 -21.54
C ILE A 206 -2.49 -13.25 -22.32
N PHE A 207 -1.33 -12.96 -22.94
CA PHE A 207 -1.15 -11.72 -23.71
C PHE A 207 -1.83 -11.72 -25.08
N SER A 208 -2.21 -12.88 -25.61
CA SER A 208 -3.01 -12.97 -26.85
C SER A 208 -4.50 -12.76 -26.61
N ASN A 209 -4.97 -12.88 -25.36
CA ASN A 209 -6.37 -12.68 -25.02
C ASN A 209 -6.72 -11.18 -24.95
N ARG A 210 -7.44 -10.67 -25.95
CA ARG A 210 -7.81 -9.25 -26.05
C ARG A 210 -8.57 -8.72 -24.82
N ASN A 211 -9.42 -9.54 -24.19
CA ASN A 211 -10.18 -9.13 -23.02
C ASN A 211 -9.27 -8.98 -21.79
N LEU A 212 -8.29 -9.88 -21.63
CA LEU A 212 -7.31 -9.78 -20.54
C LEU A 212 -6.39 -8.58 -20.75
N LEU A 213 -5.94 -8.33 -21.97
CA LEU A 213 -5.11 -7.17 -22.27
C LEU A 213 -5.88 -5.86 -21.99
N ALA A 214 -7.15 -5.76 -22.42
CA ALA A 214 -7.98 -4.61 -22.11
C ALA A 214 -8.17 -4.43 -20.58
N ALA A 215 -8.39 -5.52 -19.85
CA ALA A 215 -8.50 -5.48 -18.39
C ALA A 215 -7.21 -4.99 -17.74
N PHE A 216 -6.04 -5.44 -18.20
CA PHE A 216 -4.74 -4.95 -17.69
C PHE A 216 -4.54 -3.46 -17.95
N ILE A 217 -4.87 -2.96 -19.14
CA ILE A 217 -4.78 -1.54 -19.48
C ILE A 217 -5.72 -0.72 -18.59
N LEU A 218 -6.96 -1.16 -18.41
CA LEU A 218 -7.94 -0.49 -17.55
C LEU A 218 -7.48 -0.46 -16.07
N CYS A 219 -7.00 -1.58 -15.55
CA CYS A 219 -6.45 -1.64 -14.20
C CYS A 219 -5.23 -0.71 -14.05
N PHE A 220 -4.32 -0.73 -15.03
CA PHE A 220 -3.13 0.13 -15.01
C PHE A 220 -3.51 1.60 -14.98
N THR A 221 -4.39 2.05 -15.89
CA THR A 221 -4.79 3.46 -15.98
C THR A 221 -5.54 3.91 -14.73
N SER A 222 -6.44 3.09 -14.20
CA SER A 222 -7.20 3.41 -12.97
C SER A 222 -6.30 3.51 -11.75
N ILE A 223 -5.37 2.56 -11.58
CA ILE A 223 -4.41 2.56 -10.49
C ILE A 223 -3.46 3.75 -10.62
N TYR A 224 -2.96 4.03 -11.84
CA TYR A 224 -2.11 5.18 -12.12
C TYR A 224 -2.78 6.49 -11.73
N ALA A 225 -4.01 6.73 -12.22
CA ALA A 225 -4.77 7.94 -11.91
C ALA A 225 -5.00 8.11 -10.39
N ASN A 226 -5.37 7.01 -9.71
CA ASN A 226 -5.56 7.02 -8.27
C ASN A 226 -4.27 7.40 -7.51
N PHE A 227 -3.14 6.80 -7.86
CA PHE A 227 -1.86 7.12 -7.21
C PHE A 227 -1.35 8.52 -7.52
N VAL A 228 -1.59 9.05 -8.73
CA VAL A 228 -1.27 10.45 -9.05
C VAL A 228 -2.05 11.39 -8.13
N ILE A 229 -3.37 11.19 -7.99
CA ILE A 229 -4.20 12.00 -7.10
C ILE A 229 -3.72 11.89 -5.65
N ILE A 230 -3.56 10.70 -5.12
CA ILE A 230 -3.10 10.47 -3.74
C ILE A 230 -1.73 11.13 -3.50
N THR A 231 -0.83 11.09 -4.46
CA THR A 231 0.52 11.65 -4.29
C THR A 231 0.53 13.17 -4.37
N TRP A 232 -0.10 13.75 -5.39
CA TRP A 232 0.08 15.15 -5.73
C TRP A 232 -1.02 16.07 -5.20
N LEU A 233 -2.17 15.54 -4.75
CA LEU A 233 -3.27 16.37 -4.26
C LEU A 233 -2.85 17.33 -3.13
N PRO A 234 -2.09 16.91 -2.09
CA PRO A 234 -1.66 17.84 -1.06
C PRO A 234 -0.85 19.01 -1.63
N GLN A 235 0.12 18.72 -2.51
CA GLN A 235 0.95 19.73 -3.14
C GLN A 235 0.13 20.66 -4.05
N PHE A 236 -0.80 20.11 -4.82
CA PHE A 236 -1.72 20.89 -5.65
C PHE A 236 -2.59 21.86 -4.82
N LEU A 237 -3.10 21.39 -3.69
CA LEU A 237 -3.90 22.24 -2.78
C LEU A 237 -3.07 23.41 -2.24
N ILE A 238 -1.81 23.17 -1.91
CA ILE A 238 -0.91 24.22 -1.42
C ILE A 238 -0.54 25.20 -2.55
N ALA A 239 0.04 24.68 -3.65
CA ALA A 239 0.65 25.49 -4.68
C ALA A 239 -0.35 26.23 -5.57
N GLU A 240 -1.47 25.56 -5.94
CA GLU A 240 -2.41 26.08 -6.94
C GLU A 240 -3.70 26.63 -6.30
N ARG A 241 -4.06 26.18 -5.09
CA ARG A 241 -5.29 26.57 -4.41
C ARG A 241 -5.08 27.40 -3.16
N GLY A 242 -3.84 27.57 -2.70
CA GLY A 242 -3.49 28.40 -1.54
C GLY A 242 -4.00 27.85 -0.20
N PHE A 243 -4.32 26.53 -0.11
CA PHE A 243 -4.68 25.92 1.16
C PHE A 243 -3.45 25.82 2.07
N THR A 244 -3.67 25.96 3.37
CA THR A 244 -2.61 25.95 4.39
C THR A 244 -2.97 25.07 5.57
N GLY A 245 -1.96 24.71 6.35
CA GLY A 245 -2.15 24.02 7.62
C GLY A 245 -2.86 22.67 7.50
N ALA A 246 -3.64 22.32 8.52
CA ALA A 246 -4.34 21.04 8.60
C ALA A 246 -5.43 20.85 7.53
N SER A 247 -5.92 21.95 6.90
CA SER A 247 -6.93 21.87 5.84
C SER A 247 -6.46 21.04 4.64
N VAL A 248 -5.17 21.11 4.31
CA VAL A 248 -4.54 20.30 3.25
C VAL A 248 -4.71 18.82 3.54
N GLY A 249 -4.36 18.40 4.75
CA GLY A 249 -4.49 17.00 5.17
C GLY A 249 -5.93 16.53 5.22
N PHE A 250 -6.83 17.38 5.75
CA PHE A 250 -8.25 17.07 5.84
C PHE A 250 -8.87 16.84 4.46
N ILE A 251 -8.71 17.80 3.53
CA ILE A 251 -9.27 17.68 2.17
C ILE A 251 -8.67 16.47 1.45
N SER A 252 -7.35 16.28 1.53
CA SER A 252 -6.68 15.11 0.92
C SER A 252 -7.17 13.80 1.51
N SER A 253 -7.53 13.76 2.78
CA SER A 253 -8.07 12.57 3.45
C SER A 253 -9.47 12.17 2.98
N LEU A 254 -10.22 13.06 2.34
CA LEU A 254 -11.56 12.75 1.82
C LEU A 254 -11.50 11.78 0.63
N VAL A 255 -10.40 11.76 -0.13
CA VAL A 255 -10.26 10.88 -1.31
C VAL A 255 -10.39 9.39 -0.94
N PRO A 256 -9.60 8.83 -0.01
CA PRO A 256 -9.75 7.44 0.39
C PRO A 256 -11.10 7.16 1.07
N TRP A 257 -11.69 8.12 1.79
CA TRP A 257 -13.01 7.95 2.38
C TRP A 257 -14.13 7.91 1.33
N ALA A 258 -14.04 8.72 0.28
CA ALA A 258 -15.02 8.72 -0.81
C ALA A 258 -15.01 7.40 -1.60
N SER A 259 -13.91 6.69 -1.64
CA SER A 259 -13.81 5.39 -2.32
C SER A 259 -14.71 4.30 -1.72
N ILE A 260 -14.99 4.37 -0.42
CA ILE A 260 -15.81 3.37 0.29
C ILE A 260 -17.27 3.41 -0.18
N PRO A 261 -18.02 4.55 -0.05
CA PRO A 261 -19.37 4.61 -0.57
C PRO A 261 -19.43 4.46 -2.09
N GLY A 262 -18.42 4.97 -2.82
CA GLY A 262 -18.31 4.76 -4.26
C GLY A 262 -18.34 3.29 -4.63
N ALA A 263 -17.45 2.49 -4.05
CA ALA A 263 -17.38 1.05 -4.31
C ALA A 263 -18.72 0.34 -3.99
N LEU A 264 -19.39 0.69 -2.89
CA LEU A 264 -20.68 0.10 -2.52
C LEU A 264 -21.81 0.47 -3.50
N ILE A 265 -21.86 1.74 -3.93
CA ILE A 265 -22.86 2.22 -4.89
C ILE A 265 -22.69 1.49 -6.23
N PHE A 266 -21.44 1.43 -6.73
CA PHE A 266 -21.17 0.80 -8.02
C PHE A 266 -21.33 -0.73 -7.98
N ALA A 267 -20.99 -1.40 -6.89
CA ALA A 267 -21.28 -2.80 -6.70
C ALA A 267 -22.80 -3.08 -6.81
N ARG A 268 -23.63 -2.29 -6.11
CA ARG A 268 -25.09 -2.43 -6.17
C ARG A 268 -25.67 -2.12 -7.57
N LEU A 269 -25.12 -1.12 -8.24
CA LEU A 269 -25.53 -0.80 -9.62
C LEU A 269 -25.19 -1.94 -10.57
N ASN A 270 -24.01 -2.54 -10.42
CA ASN A 270 -23.60 -3.70 -11.21
C ASN A 270 -24.54 -4.89 -10.98
N ASP A 271 -24.86 -5.20 -9.73
CA ASP A 271 -25.77 -6.30 -9.37
C ASP A 271 -27.18 -6.09 -9.94
N LYS A 272 -27.68 -4.85 -9.94
CA LYS A 272 -29.00 -4.52 -10.45
C LYS A 272 -29.09 -4.52 -11.98
N THR A 273 -28.06 -4.08 -12.66
CA THR A 273 -28.10 -3.85 -14.12
C THR A 273 -27.57 -5.03 -14.92
N GLY A 274 -26.78 -5.91 -14.30
CA GLY A 274 -26.06 -6.99 -15.00
C GLY A 274 -25.13 -6.48 -16.12
N ALA A 275 -24.94 -5.16 -16.20
CA ALA A 275 -24.27 -4.47 -17.30
C ALA A 275 -22.79 -4.16 -16.96
N THR A 276 -22.07 -5.15 -16.41
CA THR A 276 -20.68 -4.99 -15.98
C THR A 276 -19.80 -4.27 -16.98
N LYS A 277 -19.92 -4.59 -18.28
CA LYS A 277 -19.14 -3.92 -19.33
C LYS A 277 -19.46 -2.43 -19.45
N LYS A 278 -20.75 -2.05 -19.44
CA LYS A 278 -21.15 -0.63 -19.54
C LYS A 278 -20.72 0.17 -18.33
N LEU A 279 -20.82 -0.39 -17.12
CA LEU A 279 -20.39 0.26 -15.88
C LEU A 279 -18.89 0.49 -15.83
N VAL A 280 -18.09 -0.49 -16.24
CA VAL A 280 -16.62 -0.34 -16.30
C VAL A 280 -16.24 0.78 -17.27
N PHE A 281 -16.86 0.86 -18.46
CA PHE A 281 -16.58 1.94 -19.40
C PHE A 281 -17.07 3.32 -18.97
N THR A 282 -18.00 3.40 -18.02
CA THR A 282 -18.50 4.70 -17.51
C THR A 282 -17.66 5.22 -16.34
N LEU A 283 -16.86 4.35 -15.71
CA LEU A 283 -16.06 4.64 -14.52
C LEU A 283 -14.59 4.95 -14.82
N VAL A 284 -14.14 4.65 -16.03
CA VAL A 284 -12.79 4.92 -16.52
C VAL A 284 -12.82 6.14 -17.46
#